data_eb5ba1dc930ef3271f0751e1dab3fa20
#
_entry.id   eb5ba1dc930ef3271f0751e1dab3fa20
#
_cell.length_a   1.000
_cell.length_b   1.000
_cell.length_c   1.000
_cell.angle_alpha   90.00
_cell.angle_beta   90.00
_cell.angle_gamma   90.00
#
_symmetry.space_group_name_H-M   'P 1'
#
loop_
_entity.id
_entity.type
_entity.pdbx_description
1 polymer ?
#
loop_
_entity_poly.entity_id
_entity_poly.type
_entity_poly.pdbx_seq_one_letter_code
_entity_poly.pdbx_strand_id
1 'polypeptide(L)'
;AKKHNLKLKVVSATSTNDVTSVLAGLTGKVSGLYLPTDNLMASAMKTIGQKAKTAKLPVVTGSIEMAEDGGTATYGINYYDLGKQTGKMAYDVLVNHKKPQSMAVETSKKLHLYVNKANAKSIGLATNQIKQP
;
A
#
# COMPACT_ATOMS: atom_id res chain seq x y z
N ALA A 1 6.16 4.04 -14.17
CA ALA A 1 5.34 5.12 -14.74
C ALA A 1 5.58 5.25 -16.24
N LYS A 2 6.79 5.55 -16.71
CA LYS A 2 7.10 5.76 -18.16
C LYS A 2 6.65 4.60 -19.06
N LYS A 3 6.93 3.34 -18.67
CA LYS A 3 6.55 2.13 -19.45
C LYS A 3 5.03 2.05 -19.72
N HIS A 4 4.21 2.66 -18.88
CA HIS A 4 2.74 2.66 -18.99
C HIS A 4 2.16 4.03 -19.30
N ASN A 5 2.98 4.94 -19.82
CA ASN A 5 2.58 6.29 -20.20
C ASN A 5 1.93 7.11 -19.08
N LEU A 6 2.33 6.84 -17.81
CA LEU A 6 1.84 7.53 -16.64
C LEU A 6 2.77 8.70 -16.29
N LYS A 7 2.18 9.88 -16.09
CA LYS A 7 2.88 11.05 -15.53
C LYS A 7 2.87 10.93 -14.01
N LEU A 8 4.06 10.99 -13.40
CA LEU A 8 4.22 10.90 -11.96
C LEU A 8 4.37 12.32 -11.38
N LYS A 9 3.56 12.62 -10.36
CA LYS A 9 3.71 13.80 -9.51
C LYS A 9 4.04 13.33 -8.10
N VAL A 10 5.27 13.57 -7.67
CA VAL A 10 5.72 13.23 -6.31
C VAL A 10 5.43 14.40 -5.39
N VAL A 11 4.84 14.11 -4.24
CA VAL A 11 4.58 15.06 -3.15
C VAL A 11 4.98 14.43 -1.83
N SER A 12 5.33 15.24 -0.85
CA SER A 12 5.73 14.76 0.47
C SER A 12 4.81 15.34 1.53
N ALA A 13 4.57 14.58 2.60
CA ALA A 13 3.91 15.01 3.81
C ALA A 13 4.81 14.62 4.99
N THR A 14 4.97 15.52 5.96
CA THR A 14 5.82 15.32 7.14
C THR A 14 5.02 15.10 8.42
N SER A 15 3.71 15.31 8.34
CA SER A 15 2.77 15.10 9.44
C SER A 15 1.40 14.65 8.90
N THR A 16 0.55 14.09 9.77
CA THR A 16 -0.83 13.75 9.43
C THR A 16 -1.66 14.97 9.02
N ASN A 17 -1.35 16.14 9.55
CA ASN A 17 -2.02 17.39 9.16
C ASN A 17 -1.66 17.79 7.73
N ASP A 18 -0.39 17.62 7.33
CA ASP A 18 0.06 17.91 5.96
C ASP A 18 -0.65 17.03 4.93
N VAL A 19 -0.95 15.77 5.27
CA VAL A 19 -1.65 14.85 4.38
C VAL A 19 -2.95 15.45 3.85
N THR A 20 -3.73 16.09 4.73
CA THR A 20 -5.00 16.72 4.32
C THR A 20 -4.79 17.84 3.31
N SER A 21 -3.82 18.70 3.56
CA SER A 21 -3.49 19.84 2.68
C SER A 21 -2.93 19.38 1.34
N VAL A 22 -2.04 18.38 1.36
CA VAL A 22 -1.45 17.78 0.16
C VAL A 22 -2.53 17.16 -0.71
N LEU A 23 -3.46 16.38 -0.12
CA LEU A 23 -4.56 15.76 -0.85
C LEU A 23 -5.49 16.81 -1.49
N ALA A 24 -5.81 17.89 -0.78
CA ALA A 24 -6.60 18.98 -1.32
C ALA A 24 -5.92 19.60 -2.56
N GLY A 25 -4.60 19.78 -2.51
CA GLY A 25 -3.79 20.29 -3.62
C GLY A 25 -3.68 19.34 -4.82
N LEU A 26 -3.99 18.06 -4.66
CA LEU A 26 -3.97 17.04 -5.73
C LEU A 26 -5.33 16.80 -6.36
N THR A 27 -6.42 17.13 -5.67
CA THR A 27 -7.79 16.93 -6.17
C THR A 27 -7.99 17.64 -7.52
N GLY A 28 -8.52 16.92 -8.50
CA GLY A 28 -8.70 17.41 -9.87
C GLY A 28 -7.43 17.51 -10.72
N LYS A 29 -6.25 17.22 -10.16
CA LYS A 29 -4.95 17.32 -10.86
C LYS A 29 -4.29 15.97 -11.11
N VAL A 30 -4.80 14.90 -10.50
CA VAL A 30 -4.29 13.53 -10.65
C VAL A 30 -5.45 12.57 -10.85
N SER A 31 -5.17 11.43 -11.50
CA SER A 31 -6.16 10.39 -11.77
C SER A 31 -6.14 9.25 -10.74
N GLY A 32 -5.21 9.28 -9.81
CA GLY A 32 -5.07 8.28 -8.76
C GLY A 32 -3.89 8.58 -7.85
N LEU A 33 -3.85 7.89 -6.71
CA LEU A 33 -2.81 8.02 -5.70
C LEU A 33 -2.08 6.69 -5.54
N TYR A 34 -0.77 6.75 -5.35
CA TYR A 34 0.03 5.63 -4.85
C TYR A 34 0.65 6.01 -3.52
N LEU A 35 0.42 5.18 -2.52
CA LEU A 35 0.95 5.35 -1.17
C LEU A 35 1.87 4.18 -0.84
N PRO A 36 3.19 4.39 -0.74
CA PRO A 36 4.10 3.35 -0.30
C PRO A 36 3.81 2.96 1.14
N THR A 37 4.34 1.80 1.56
CA THR A 37 4.28 1.37 2.95
C THR A 37 5.13 2.31 3.81
N ASP A 38 4.45 3.16 4.58
CA ASP A 38 5.03 4.18 5.45
C ASP A 38 4.14 4.36 6.67
N ASN A 39 4.71 4.52 7.86
CA ASN A 39 3.96 4.59 9.12
C ASN A 39 3.05 5.84 9.17
N LEU A 40 3.49 6.97 8.64
CA LEU A 40 2.68 8.19 8.58
C LEU A 40 1.48 7.99 7.67
N MET A 41 1.71 7.44 6.47
CA MET A 41 0.64 7.14 5.51
C MET A 41 -0.33 6.11 6.09
N ALA A 42 0.16 5.04 6.70
CA ALA A 42 -0.66 4.01 7.32
C ALA A 42 -1.57 4.59 8.42
N SER A 43 -1.02 5.43 9.31
CA SER A 43 -1.81 6.08 10.38
C SER A 43 -2.86 7.06 9.84
N ALA A 44 -2.64 7.64 8.66
CA ALA A 44 -3.55 8.59 8.04
C ALA A 44 -4.57 7.94 7.08
N MET A 45 -4.53 6.60 6.88
CA MET A 45 -5.30 5.92 5.82
C MET A 45 -6.79 6.17 5.88
N LYS A 46 -7.40 6.22 7.05
CA LYS A 46 -8.85 6.51 7.19
C LYS A 46 -9.19 7.90 6.64
N THR A 47 -8.39 8.90 6.97
CA THR A 47 -8.55 10.27 6.47
C THR A 47 -8.31 10.35 4.96
N ILE A 48 -7.24 9.71 4.49
CA ILE A 48 -6.91 9.63 3.06
C ILE A 48 -8.05 8.97 2.29
N GLY A 49 -8.54 7.84 2.75
CA GLY A 49 -9.63 7.10 2.11
C GLY A 49 -10.92 7.93 2.00
N GLN A 50 -11.30 8.64 3.06
CA GLN A 50 -12.47 9.52 3.04
C GLN A 50 -12.32 10.65 2.01
N LYS A 51 -11.17 11.33 1.99
CA LYS A 51 -10.88 12.40 1.04
C LYS A 51 -10.82 11.90 -0.41
N ALA A 52 -10.14 10.79 -0.63
CA ALA A 52 -10.04 10.15 -1.94
C ALA A 52 -11.41 9.71 -2.48
N LYS A 53 -12.27 9.15 -1.61
CA LYS A 53 -13.65 8.80 -1.94
C LYS A 53 -14.45 10.02 -2.39
N THR A 54 -14.39 11.14 -1.66
CA THR A 54 -15.05 12.39 -2.04
C THR A 54 -14.55 12.92 -3.39
N ALA A 55 -13.24 12.80 -3.63
CA ALA A 55 -12.59 13.21 -4.87
C ALA A 55 -12.71 12.17 -6.02
N LYS A 56 -13.34 11.01 -5.76
CA LYS A 56 -13.42 9.86 -6.68
C LYS A 56 -12.05 9.39 -7.18
N LEU A 57 -11.02 9.47 -6.35
CA LEU A 57 -9.66 9.08 -6.66
C LEU A 57 -9.39 7.65 -6.20
N PRO A 58 -8.93 6.74 -7.08
CA PRO A 58 -8.41 5.45 -6.66
C PRO A 58 -7.10 5.61 -5.88
N VAL A 59 -6.97 4.82 -4.82
CA VAL A 59 -5.79 4.80 -3.95
C VAL A 59 -5.18 3.40 -3.98
N VAL A 60 -4.02 3.28 -4.58
CA VAL A 60 -3.21 2.06 -4.56
C VAL A 60 -2.21 2.15 -3.41
N THR A 61 -2.12 1.10 -2.61
CA THR A 61 -1.30 1.08 -1.38
C THR A 61 -0.20 0.03 -1.45
N GLY A 62 0.80 0.16 -0.59
CA GLY A 62 1.92 -0.78 -0.51
C GLY A 62 1.63 -2.04 0.31
N SER A 63 0.57 -2.06 1.14
CA SER A 63 0.17 -3.21 1.94
C SER A 63 -1.34 -3.43 1.95
N ILE A 64 -1.74 -4.65 2.34
CA ILE A 64 -3.16 -5.04 2.42
C ILE A 64 -3.87 -4.22 3.48
N GLU A 65 -3.27 -4.05 4.66
CA GLU A 65 -3.85 -3.34 5.79
C GLU A 65 -4.17 -1.88 5.44
N MET A 66 -3.27 -1.22 4.70
CA MET A 66 -3.54 0.14 4.20
C MET A 66 -4.70 0.17 3.20
N ALA A 67 -4.85 -0.87 2.38
CA ALA A 67 -5.98 -0.96 1.45
C ALA A 67 -7.30 -1.22 2.19
N GLU A 68 -7.28 -2.01 3.26
CA GLU A 68 -8.44 -2.25 4.14
C GLU A 68 -8.88 -0.97 4.85
N ASP A 69 -7.94 -0.21 5.39
CA ASP A 69 -8.20 1.00 6.18
C ASP A 69 -8.69 2.21 5.35
N GLY A 70 -8.52 2.18 4.04
CA GLY A 70 -8.98 3.31 3.22
C GLY A 70 -8.52 3.31 1.77
N GLY A 71 -7.63 2.40 1.38
CA GLY A 71 -7.21 2.26 -0.01
C GLY A 71 -8.27 1.61 -0.90
N THR A 72 -8.02 1.59 -2.19
CA THR A 72 -8.87 0.96 -3.19
C THR A 72 -8.39 -0.43 -3.53
N ALA A 73 -7.09 -0.59 -3.73
CA ALA A 73 -6.47 -1.86 -4.05
C ALA A 73 -4.97 -1.86 -3.70
N THR A 74 -4.41 -3.04 -3.58
CA THR A 74 -2.97 -3.26 -3.50
C THR A 74 -2.59 -4.56 -4.20
N TYR A 75 -1.40 -4.59 -4.76
CA TYR A 75 -0.65 -5.81 -5.04
C TYR A 75 0.59 -5.76 -4.17
N GLY A 76 0.44 -6.18 -2.93
CA GLY A 76 1.38 -5.88 -1.87
C GLY A 76 1.63 -7.05 -0.93
N ILE A 77 2.41 -6.77 0.11
CA ILE A 77 2.74 -7.73 1.15
C ILE A 77 1.54 -7.99 2.06
N ASN A 78 1.50 -9.22 2.58
CA ASN A 78 0.69 -9.59 3.73
C ASN A 78 1.63 -9.73 4.94
N TYR A 79 1.41 -8.96 5.98
CA TYR A 79 2.31 -8.94 7.14
C TYR A 79 2.28 -10.23 7.96
N TYR A 80 1.17 -10.97 7.94
CA TYR A 80 1.11 -12.28 8.58
C TYR A 80 2.06 -13.29 7.89
N ASP A 81 2.05 -13.34 6.55
CA ASP A 81 2.96 -14.20 5.78
C ASP A 81 4.42 -13.79 5.97
N LEU A 82 4.69 -12.48 6.00
CA LEU A 82 6.02 -11.95 6.28
C LEU A 82 6.49 -12.30 7.69
N GLY A 83 5.60 -12.21 8.68
CA GLY A 83 5.88 -12.62 10.06
C GLY A 83 6.22 -14.10 10.18
N LYS A 84 5.49 -14.98 9.49
CA LYS A 84 5.81 -16.42 9.43
C LYS A 84 7.19 -16.67 8.81
N GLN A 85 7.51 -15.96 7.73
CA GLN A 85 8.83 -16.06 7.08
C GLN A 85 9.94 -15.62 8.05
N THR A 86 9.76 -14.49 8.72
CA THR A 86 10.70 -13.98 9.72
C THR A 86 10.85 -14.92 10.91
N GLY A 87 9.74 -15.50 11.39
CA GLY A 87 9.76 -16.51 12.46
C GLY A 87 10.57 -17.75 12.08
N LYS A 88 10.50 -18.20 10.82
CA LYS A 88 11.35 -19.28 10.33
C LYS A 88 12.83 -18.91 10.33
N MET A 89 13.17 -17.68 9.94
CA MET A 89 14.55 -17.20 10.01
C MET A 89 15.04 -17.15 11.46
N ALA A 90 14.20 -16.68 12.39
CA ALA A 90 14.53 -16.69 13.81
C ALA A 90 14.76 -18.11 14.35
N TYR A 91 13.93 -19.07 13.97
CA TYR A 91 14.12 -20.49 14.31
C TYR A 91 15.45 -21.02 13.78
N ASP A 92 15.82 -20.69 12.55
CA ASP A 92 17.08 -21.09 11.96
C ASP A 92 18.30 -20.56 12.77
N VAL A 93 18.21 -19.34 13.30
CA VAL A 93 19.26 -18.76 14.15
C VAL A 93 19.27 -19.41 15.56
N LEU A 94 18.11 -19.49 16.20
CA LEU A 94 18.03 -19.86 17.61
C LEU A 94 18.14 -21.37 17.85
N VAL A 95 17.58 -22.18 16.96
CA VAL A 95 17.50 -23.64 17.11
C VAL A 95 18.52 -24.36 16.22
N ASN A 96 18.63 -23.95 14.97
CA ASN A 96 19.57 -24.57 14.03
C ASN A 96 20.97 -23.95 14.09
N HIS A 97 21.20 -22.97 14.97
CA HIS A 97 22.47 -22.28 15.20
C HIS A 97 23.10 -21.70 13.91
N LYS A 98 22.28 -21.34 12.92
CA LYS A 98 22.75 -20.62 11.72
C LYS A 98 23.29 -19.26 12.12
N LYS A 99 24.45 -18.89 11.60
CA LYS A 99 25.03 -17.57 11.86
C LYS A 99 24.28 -16.52 10.99
N PRO A 100 23.73 -15.43 11.56
CA PRO A 100 23.01 -14.40 10.80
C PRO A 100 23.82 -13.85 9.63
N GLN A 101 25.13 -13.68 9.81
CA GLN A 101 26.04 -13.18 8.76
C GLN A 101 26.16 -14.10 7.53
N SER A 102 25.79 -15.38 7.64
CA SER A 102 25.77 -16.34 6.53
C SER A 102 24.38 -16.53 5.92
N MET A 103 23.37 -15.85 6.46
CA MET A 103 22.00 -15.89 5.93
C MET A 103 21.80 -14.78 4.90
N ALA A 104 21.15 -15.13 3.80
CA ALA A 104 20.77 -14.13 2.82
C ALA A 104 19.67 -13.21 3.38
N VAL A 105 19.70 -11.93 2.98
CA VAL A 105 18.56 -11.03 3.19
C VAL A 105 17.39 -11.55 2.36
N GLU A 106 16.24 -11.72 3.01
CA GLU A 106 15.01 -12.15 2.34
C GLU A 106 14.02 -11.00 2.23
N THR A 107 13.30 -10.97 1.12
CA THR A 107 12.12 -10.12 0.92
C THR A 107 10.87 -10.99 0.99
N SER A 108 9.69 -10.38 1.05
CA SER A 108 8.43 -11.13 1.00
C SER A 108 8.39 -12.03 -0.24
N LYS A 109 8.20 -13.33 -0.04
CA LYS A 109 8.17 -14.32 -1.13
C LYS A 109 6.86 -14.31 -1.90
N LYS A 110 5.82 -13.70 -1.32
CA LYS A 110 4.47 -13.72 -1.90
C LYS A 110 3.83 -12.36 -1.79
N LEU A 111 3.34 -11.87 -2.92
CA LEU A 111 2.50 -10.69 -2.99
C LEU A 111 1.07 -11.11 -3.25
N HIS A 112 0.12 -10.37 -2.72
CA HIS A 112 -1.31 -10.65 -2.83
C HIS A 112 -2.02 -9.47 -3.48
N LEU A 113 -2.90 -9.76 -4.42
CA LEU A 113 -3.87 -8.79 -4.90
C LEU A 113 -5.01 -8.72 -3.87
N TYR A 114 -5.22 -7.55 -3.32
CA TYR A 114 -6.37 -7.24 -2.50
C TYR A 114 -7.13 -6.06 -3.12
N VAL A 115 -8.46 -6.15 -3.18
CA VAL A 115 -9.34 -5.09 -3.67
C VAL A 115 -10.38 -4.79 -2.61
N ASN A 116 -10.37 -3.57 -2.11
CA ASN A 116 -11.43 -3.05 -1.25
C ASN A 116 -12.66 -2.75 -2.11
N LYS A 117 -13.54 -3.75 -2.23
CA LYS A 117 -14.72 -3.68 -3.10
C LYS A 117 -15.65 -2.52 -2.74
N ALA A 118 -15.78 -2.21 -1.45
CA ALA A 118 -16.62 -1.11 -0.99
C ALA A 118 -16.07 0.24 -1.45
N ASN A 119 -14.76 0.46 -1.27
CA ASN A 119 -14.10 1.69 -1.73
C ASN A 119 -14.08 1.80 -3.25
N ALA A 120 -13.76 0.73 -3.97
CA ALA A 120 -13.79 0.71 -5.44
C ALA A 120 -15.18 1.10 -5.96
N LYS A 121 -16.24 0.47 -5.44
CA LYS A 121 -17.62 0.77 -5.82
C LYS A 121 -17.99 2.23 -5.52
N SER A 122 -17.55 2.77 -4.38
CA SER A 122 -17.89 4.13 -3.96
C SER A 122 -17.31 5.23 -4.86
N ILE A 123 -16.24 4.94 -5.59
CA ILE A 123 -15.61 5.85 -6.56
C ILE A 123 -15.96 5.52 -8.00
N GLY A 124 -16.86 4.54 -8.23
CA GLY A 124 -17.35 4.17 -9.56
C GLY A 124 -16.44 3.20 -10.32
N LEU A 125 -15.50 2.53 -9.65
CA LEU A 125 -14.63 1.52 -10.28
C LEU A 125 -15.29 0.14 -10.32
N ALA A 126 -15.26 -0.48 -11.50
CA ALA A 126 -15.65 -1.87 -11.68
C ALA A 126 -14.53 -2.80 -11.16
N THR A 127 -14.81 -3.54 -10.10
CA THR A 127 -13.80 -4.38 -9.41
C THR A 127 -13.27 -5.53 -10.26
N ASN A 128 -14.04 -5.99 -11.25
CA ASN A 128 -13.63 -7.04 -12.19
C ASN A 128 -12.53 -6.58 -13.19
N GLN A 129 -12.29 -5.28 -13.28
CA GLN A 129 -11.23 -4.71 -14.11
C GLN A 129 -9.88 -4.66 -13.37
N ILE A 130 -9.88 -4.80 -12.04
CA ILE A 130 -8.66 -4.81 -11.24
C ILE A 130 -8.12 -6.24 -11.22
N LYS A 131 -7.06 -6.46 -11.96
CA LYS A 131 -6.42 -7.78 -12.12
C LYS A 131 -5.02 -7.77 -11.52
N GLN A 132 -4.56 -8.97 -11.18
CA GLN A 132 -3.16 -9.21 -10.81
C GLN A 132 -2.26 -8.90 -12.03
N PRO A 133 -1.14 -8.22 -11.84
CA PRO A 133 -0.18 -7.92 -12.90
C PRO A 133 0.51 -9.17 -13.42
#